data_9da130dc380cd98d04bde42c3fba0a7f
#
_entry.id   9da130dc380cd98d04bde42c3fba0a7f
#
_cell.length_a   1.000
_cell.length_b   1.000
_cell.length_c   1.000
_cell.angle_alpha   90.00
_cell.angle_beta   90.00
_cell.angle_gamma   90.00
#
_symmetry.space_group_name_H-M   'P 1'
#
loop_
_entity.id
_entity.type
_entity.pdbx_description
1 polymer ?
#
loop_
_entity_poly.entity_id
_entity_poly.type
_entity_poly.pdbx_seq_one_letter_code
_entity_poly.pdbx_strand_id
1 'polypeptide(L)'
;MTASGPSNVKPIDCDVHPTVPGMKALMPWLDENWREQVVDRGILSLDSLSYPPNSPLTARQDFRSEGLDFAGLRKNVFDRFGAGRAILNCIYGVQLVHNTDMAVAFTRALNEWLAAEWLARDERLAASIVLPLQDIEACVDEIERWAPNKQFVQVLVLANGEMPLGKRHFWPIWRAMCRW
;
A
#
# COMPACT_ATOMS: atom_id res chain seq x y z
N MET A 1 -32.50 -2.08 34.14
CA MET A 1 -31.78 -2.09 32.87
C MET A 1 -30.58 -1.19 33.03
N THR A 2 -29.42 -1.76 33.31
CA THR A 2 -28.16 -1.02 33.44
C THR A 2 -27.65 -0.76 32.04
N ALA A 3 -27.65 0.51 31.62
CA ALA A 3 -26.98 0.93 30.40
C ALA A 3 -25.48 0.58 30.52
N SER A 4 -25.03 -0.35 29.70
CA SER A 4 -23.59 -0.60 29.55
C SER A 4 -22.94 0.72 29.11
N GLY A 5 -21.97 1.19 29.88
CA GLY A 5 -21.20 2.38 29.54
C GLY A 5 -20.55 2.25 28.17
N PRO A 6 -20.13 3.35 27.56
CA PRO A 6 -19.56 3.33 26.21
C PRO A 6 -18.39 2.31 26.19
N SER A 7 -18.49 1.36 25.28
CA SER A 7 -17.41 0.39 25.06
C SER A 7 -16.15 1.20 24.70
N ASN A 8 -15.04 0.94 25.39
CA ASN A 8 -13.74 1.61 25.19
C ASN A 8 -13.06 1.10 23.90
N VAL A 9 -13.84 0.92 22.83
CA VAL A 9 -13.37 0.48 21.52
C VAL A 9 -12.79 1.68 20.80
N LYS A 10 -11.50 1.67 20.56
CA LYS A 10 -10.84 2.71 19.77
C LYS A 10 -11.19 2.53 18.29
N PRO A 11 -11.35 3.63 17.53
CA PRO A 11 -11.61 3.57 16.10
C PRO A 11 -10.43 2.94 15.34
N ILE A 12 -10.71 2.40 14.16
CA ILE A 12 -9.71 1.93 13.19
C ILE A 12 -9.75 2.89 12.01
N ASP A 13 -8.61 3.46 11.65
CA ASP A 13 -8.46 4.20 10.41
C ASP A 13 -8.12 3.21 9.29
N CYS A 14 -9.04 3.03 8.36
CA CYS A 14 -8.94 2.03 7.30
C CYS A 14 -8.35 2.55 5.99
N ASP A 15 -7.94 3.84 5.93
CA ASP A 15 -7.53 4.46 4.67
C ASP A 15 -6.35 5.43 4.82
N VAL A 16 -5.25 4.92 5.35
CA VAL A 16 -4.02 5.69 5.52
C VAL A 16 -3.08 5.44 4.33
N HIS A 17 -2.61 6.52 3.71
CA HIS A 17 -1.73 6.47 2.54
C HIS A 17 -0.27 6.77 2.91
N PRO A 18 0.58 5.75 3.13
CA PRO A 18 2.00 5.96 3.35
C PRO A 18 2.66 6.45 2.05
N THR A 19 3.51 7.45 2.14
CA THR A 19 4.22 7.99 0.98
C THR A 19 5.59 7.35 0.85
N VAL A 20 5.86 6.81 -0.33
CA VAL A 20 7.21 6.37 -0.71
C VAL A 20 8.03 7.62 -1.06
N PRO A 21 9.17 7.89 -0.41
CA PRO A 21 9.95 9.11 -0.63
C PRO A 21 10.57 9.22 -2.04
N GLY A 22 10.40 8.20 -2.85
CA GLY A 22 10.92 8.07 -4.20
C GLY A 22 11.49 6.69 -4.45
N MET A 23 11.89 6.42 -5.68
CA MET A 23 12.39 5.09 -6.08
C MET A 23 13.61 4.64 -5.28
N LYS A 24 14.43 5.57 -4.80
CA LYS A 24 15.59 5.25 -3.94
C LYS A 24 15.21 4.46 -2.68
N ALA A 25 14.01 4.67 -2.14
CA ALA A 25 13.54 3.94 -0.97
C ALA A 25 13.26 2.45 -1.26
N LEU A 26 12.97 2.10 -2.51
CA LEU A 26 12.72 0.74 -2.94
C LEU A 26 13.98 0.00 -3.43
N MET A 27 15.07 0.73 -3.72
CA MET A 27 16.32 0.13 -4.24
C MET A 27 16.87 -1.03 -3.39
N PRO A 28 16.84 -0.99 -2.04
CA PRO A 28 17.33 -2.10 -1.22
C PRO A 28 16.58 -3.44 -1.45
N TRP A 29 15.34 -3.36 -1.93
CA TRP A 29 14.42 -4.48 -2.11
C TRP A 29 14.34 -4.98 -3.56
N LEU A 30 15.03 -4.27 -4.49
CA LEU A 30 15.15 -4.67 -5.89
C LEU A 30 16.38 -5.54 -6.09
N ASP A 31 16.30 -6.49 -7.01
CA ASP A 31 17.48 -7.19 -7.49
C ASP A 31 18.38 -6.27 -8.35
N GLU A 32 19.59 -6.73 -8.68
CA GLU A 32 20.60 -5.91 -9.35
C GLU A 32 20.12 -5.42 -10.72
N ASN A 33 19.51 -6.28 -11.51
CA ASN A 33 19.01 -5.94 -12.83
C ASN A 33 17.99 -4.79 -12.76
N TRP A 34 17.03 -4.85 -11.83
CA TRP A 34 16.03 -3.79 -11.69
C TRP A 34 16.60 -2.51 -11.11
N ARG A 35 17.62 -2.60 -10.24
CA ARG A 35 18.35 -1.41 -9.77
C ARG A 35 19.05 -0.69 -10.92
N GLU A 36 19.73 -1.43 -11.79
CA GLU A 36 20.36 -0.88 -12.99
C GLU A 36 19.32 -0.21 -13.91
N GLN A 37 18.18 -0.88 -14.18
CA GLN A 37 17.12 -0.34 -15.00
C GLN A 37 16.54 0.97 -14.41
N VAL A 38 16.41 1.07 -13.09
CA VAL A 38 15.96 2.30 -12.41
C VAL A 38 16.95 3.44 -12.62
N VAL A 39 18.24 3.16 -12.50
CA VAL A 39 19.31 4.16 -12.68
C VAL A 39 19.40 4.59 -14.14
N ASP A 40 19.50 3.64 -15.08
CA ASP A 40 19.70 3.90 -16.51
C ASP A 40 18.53 4.66 -17.14
N ARG A 41 17.32 4.40 -16.68
CA ARG A 41 16.10 5.08 -17.15
C ARG A 41 15.79 6.36 -16.39
N GLY A 42 16.54 6.68 -15.33
CA GLY A 42 16.32 7.87 -14.51
C GLY A 42 14.96 7.85 -13.79
N ILE A 43 14.48 6.68 -13.35
CA ILE A 43 13.20 6.56 -12.65
C ILE A 43 13.37 7.10 -11.23
N LEU A 44 12.91 8.31 -10.99
CA LEU A 44 13.03 8.97 -9.67
C LEU A 44 11.86 8.64 -8.75
N SER A 45 10.67 8.49 -9.29
CA SER A 45 9.43 8.19 -8.58
C SER A 45 8.40 7.61 -9.52
N LEU A 46 7.35 6.98 -8.96
CA LEU A 46 6.15 6.60 -9.70
C LEU A 46 5.01 7.53 -9.25
N ASP A 47 4.23 8.01 -10.21
CA ASP A 47 3.09 8.88 -9.90
C ASP A 47 1.88 8.06 -9.45
N SER A 48 1.19 8.54 -8.42
CA SER A 48 -0.09 7.97 -8.03
C SER A 48 -1.21 8.53 -8.92
N LEU A 49 -2.09 7.66 -9.42
CA LEU A 49 -3.30 8.09 -10.16
C LEU A 49 -4.33 8.77 -9.28
N SER A 50 -4.37 8.45 -8.00
CA SER A 50 -5.46 8.87 -7.13
C SER A 50 -5.38 10.34 -6.75
N TYR A 51 -4.18 10.91 -6.72
CA TYR A 51 -3.94 12.29 -6.33
C TYR A 51 -2.95 12.97 -7.26
N PRO A 52 -3.40 13.48 -8.43
CA PRO A 52 -2.54 14.25 -9.32
C PRO A 52 -1.89 15.42 -8.59
N PRO A 53 -0.67 15.83 -8.94
CA PRO A 53 0.08 16.89 -8.25
C PRO A 53 -0.68 18.21 -8.07
N ASN A 54 -1.63 18.51 -8.96
CA ASN A 54 -2.43 19.74 -8.95
C ASN A 54 -3.89 19.52 -8.52
N SER A 55 -4.22 18.38 -7.91
CA SER A 55 -5.58 18.15 -7.42
C SER A 55 -5.90 19.08 -6.23
N PRO A 56 -7.17 19.47 -6.01
CA PRO A 56 -7.56 20.28 -4.86
C PRO A 56 -7.18 19.63 -3.51
N LEU A 57 -7.14 18.30 -3.44
CA LEU A 57 -6.73 17.56 -2.23
C LEU A 57 -5.23 17.69 -1.98
N THR A 58 -4.39 17.60 -2.99
CA THR A 58 -2.94 17.80 -2.85
C THR A 58 -2.55 19.26 -2.66
N ALA A 59 -3.45 20.20 -2.95
CA ALA A 59 -3.25 21.63 -2.71
C ALA A 59 -3.44 22.03 -1.23
N ARG A 60 -4.08 21.19 -0.41
CA ARG A 60 -4.27 21.47 1.03
C ARG A 60 -2.94 21.30 1.76
N GLN A 61 -2.54 22.34 2.52
CA GLN A 61 -1.28 22.34 3.27
C GLN A 61 -1.24 21.27 4.36
N ASP A 62 -2.37 20.95 4.96
CA ASP A 62 -2.55 19.93 5.98
C ASP A 62 -2.33 18.49 5.47
N PHE A 63 -2.45 18.25 4.15
CA PHE A 63 -2.09 16.99 3.52
C PHE A 63 -0.65 16.91 3.02
N ARG A 64 0.04 18.06 2.90
CA ARG A 64 1.40 18.13 2.32
C ARG A 64 2.53 17.85 3.29
N SER A 65 2.35 18.09 4.59
CA SER A 65 3.47 18.13 5.52
C SER A 65 3.41 17.14 6.68
N GLU A 66 2.26 16.62 7.04
CA GLU A 66 2.11 15.85 8.28
C GLU A 66 1.61 14.41 8.10
N GLY A 67 1.53 13.88 6.91
CA GLY A 67 1.10 12.50 6.66
C GLY A 67 2.12 11.68 5.86
N LEU A 68 3.24 12.30 5.52
CA LEU A 68 4.19 11.74 4.57
C LEU A 68 5.17 10.76 5.20
N ASP A 69 5.44 10.90 6.50
CA ASP A 69 6.35 10.04 7.22
C ASP A 69 5.67 9.35 8.43
N PHE A 70 6.41 8.46 9.06
CA PHE A 70 5.93 7.70 10.21
C PHE A 70 5.60 8.59 11.43
N ALA A 71 6.33 9.68 11.65
CA ALA A 71 6.09 10.59 12.76
C ALA A 71 4.79 11.38 12.55
N GLY A 72 4.55 11.87 11.33
CA GLY A 72 3.31 12.54 10.94
C GLY A 72 2.10 11.61 11.03
N LEU A 73 2.23 10.34 10.62
CA LEU A 73 1.19 9.34 10.79
C LEU A 73 0.84 9.15 12.27
N ARG A 74 1.83 8.93 13.12
CA ARG A 74 1.61 8.77 14.57
C ARG A 74 0.86 9.95 15.16
N LYS A 75 1.34 11.16 14.88
CA LYS A 75 0.73 12.41 15.39
C LYS A 75 -0.72 12.55 14.94
N ASN A 76 -1.00 12.32 13.65
CA ASN A 76 -2.33 12.59 13.09
C ASN A 76 -3.32 11.45 13.38
N VAL A 77 -2.94 10.20 13.16
CA VAL A 77 -3.87 9.06 13.27
C VAL A 77 -4.02 8.61 14.72
N PHE A 78 -2.92 8.42 15.44
CA PHE A 78 -2.97 7.86 16.77
C PHE A 78 -3.15 8.91 17.87
N ASP A 79 -2.37 9.99 17.84
CA ASP A 79 -2.38 10.98 18.92
C ASP A 79 -3.57 11.94 18.77
N ARG A 80 -3.82 12.47 17.58
CA ARG A 80 -4.89 13.45 17.34
C ARG A 80 -6.27 12.81 17.24
N PHE A 81 -6.43 11.73 16.50
CA PHE A 81 -7.73 11.06 16.30
C PHE A 81 -7.97 9.88 17.23
N GLY A 82 -6.97 9.47 18.00
CA GLY A 82 -7.08 8.41 19.00
C GLY A 82 -7.36 7.04 18.39
N ALA A 83 -7.00 6.81 17.13
CA ALA A 83 -7.18 5.51 16.49
C ALA A 83 -6.44 4.41 17.27
N GLY A 84 -7.06 3.26 17.39
CA GLY A 84 -6.45 2.07 17.98
C GLY A 84 -5.62 1.27 16.99
N ARG A 85 -5.97 1.35 15.70
CA ARG A 85 -5.28 0.73 14.58
C ARG A 85 -5.37 1.61 13.33
N ALA A 86 -4.46 1.39 12.39
CA ALA A 86 -4.49 2.00 11.08
C ALA A 86 -4.13 0.98 9.99
N ILE A 87 -4.84 1.03 8.86
CA ILE A 87 -4.56 0.18 7.69
C ILE A 87 -3.93 1.05 6.61
N LEU A 88 -2.72 0.67 6.22
CA LEU A 88 -1.93 1.37 5.21
C LEU A 88 -2.33 0.90 3.80
N ASN A 89 -2.76 1.83 2.97
CA ASN A 89 -3.05 1.63 1.54
C ASN A 89 -2.01 2.38 0.72
N CYS A 90 -0.94 1.71 0.32
CA CYS A 90 0.14 2.36 -0.43
C CYS A 90 -0.19 2.45 -1.93
N ILE A 91 -0.60 3.62 -2.37
CA ILE A 91 -0.99 3.92 -3.76
C ILE A 91 0.17 4.47 -4.59
N TYR A 92 1.29 3.79 -4.61
CA TYR A 92 2.52 4.21 -5.30
C TYR A 92 2.58 3.68 -6.73
N GLY A 93 1.73 4.05 -7.61
CA GLY A 93 1.76 3.91 -9.09
C GLY A 93 2.28 2.62 -9.75
N VAL A 94 2.58 1.56 -8.99
CA VAL A 94 3.15 0.31 -9.54
C VAL A 94 2.18 -0.39 -10.51
N GLN A 95 0.87 -0.24 -10.28
CA GLN A 95 -0.17 -0.77 -11.17
C GLN A 95 -0.25 -0.03 -12.52
N LEU A 96 0.48 1.07 -12.69
CA LEU A 96 0.55 1.87 -13.92
C LEU A 96 1.79 1.58 -14.76
N VAL A 97 2.70 0.80 -14.24
CA VAL A 97 3.90 0.40 -14.96
C VAL A 97 3.51 -0.54 -16.09
N HIS A 98 3.75 -0.13 -17.36
CA HIS A 98 3.34 -0.93 -18.53
C HIS A 98 4.16 -2.21 -18.72
N ASN A 99 5.42 -2.21 -18.32
CA ASN A 99 6.24 -3.42 -18.37
C ASN A 99 5.84 -4.33 -17.20
N THR A 100 5.28 -5.48 -17.50
CA THR A 100 4.73 -6.43 -16.53
C THR A 100 5.78 -6.91 -15.53
N ASP A 101 6.96 -7.33 -16.00
CA ASP A 101 8.03 -7.84 -15.13
C ASP A 101 8.54 -6.73 -14.17
N MET A 102 8.66 -5.51 -14.68
CA MET A 102 9.02 -4.34 -13.86
C MET A 102 7.93 -4.03 -12.84
N ALA A 103 6.66 -4.10 -13.23
CA ALA A 103 5.53 -3.90 -12.31
C ALA A 103 5.55 -4.92 -11.16
N VAL A 104 5.80 -6.18 -11.48
CA VAL A 104 5.94 -7.26 -10.48
C VAL A 104 7.11 -6.98 -9.54
N ALA A 105 8.29 -6.66 -10.08
CA ALA A 105 9.48 -6.38 -9.28
C ALA A 105 9.28 -5.18 -8.35
N PHE A 106 8.70 -4.09 -8.87
CA PHE A 106 8.44 -2.89 -8.07
C PHE A 106 7.35 -3.12 -7.01
N THR A 107 6.35 -3.92 -7.32
CA THR A 107 5.31 -4.30 -6.34
C THR A 107 5.89 -5.13 -5.21
N ARG A 108 6.74 -6.12 -5.52
CA ARG A 108 7.45 -6.92 -4.51
C ARG A 108 8.31 -6.05 -3.60
N ALA A 109 9.10 -5.15 -4.20
CA ALA A 109 9.93 -4.21 -3.44
C ALA A 109 9.08 -3.27 -2.56
N LEU A 110 7.92 -2.84 -3.04
CA LEU A 110 7.00 -1.98 -2.29
C LEU A 110 6.40 -2.69 -1.08
N ASN A 111 5.98 -3.94 -1.22
CA ASN A 111 5.44 -4.73 -0.10
C ASN A 111 6.52 -5.03 0.96
N GLU A 112 7.76 -5.33 0.54
CA GLU A 112 8.92 -5.46 1.46
C GLU A 112 9.20 -4.16 2.20
N TRP A 113 9.21 -3.03 1.49
CA TRP A 113 9.40 -1.72 2.08
C TRP A 113 8.30 -1.39 3.11
N LEU A 114 7.03 -1.69 2.80
CA LEU A 114 5.92 -1.52 3.74
C LEU A 114 6.12 -2.34 5.01
N ALA A 115 6.52 -3.61 4.85
CA ALA A 115 6.76 -4.50 5.98
C ALA A 115 7.89 -3.98 6.87
N ALA A 116 9.02 -3.60 6.27
CA ALA A 116 10.22 -3.21 7.00
C ALA A 116 10.16 -1.77 7.56
N GLU A 117 9.68 -0.82 6.76
CA GLU A 117 9.75 0.60 7.12
C GLU A 117 8.52 1.11 7.85
N TRP A 118 7.41 0.38 7.81
CA TRP A 118 6.17 0.78 8.46
C TRP A 118 5.69 -0.25 9.47
N LEU A 119 5.37 -1.48 9.06
CA LEU A 119 4.74 -2.46 9.94
C LEU A 119 5.65 -2.87 11.10
N ALA A 120 6.95 -3.01 10.86
CA ALA A 120 7.92 -3.36 11.90
C ALA A 120 8.07 -2.28 13.00
N ARG A 121 7.60 -1.05 12.76
CA ARG A 121 7.77 0.08 13.71
C ARG A 121 6.65 0.24 14.72
N ASP A 122 5.44 -0.27 14.41
CA ASP A 122 4.29 -0.12 15.30
C ASP A 122 3.29 -1.26 15.08
N GLU A 123 3.01 -2.03 16.12
CA GLU A 123 2.07 -3.16 16.08
C GLU A 123 0.61 -2.78 15.80
N ARG A 124 0.28 -1.50 15.94
CA ARG A 124 -1.04 -0.97 15.62
C ARG A 124 -1.24 -0.77 14.11
N LEU A 125 -0.17 -0.83 13.32
CA LEU A 125 -0.25 -0.75 11.88
C LEU A 125 -0.61 -2.11 11.27
N ALA A 126 -1.51 -2.06 10.32
CA ALA A 126 -1.77 -3.11 9.35
C ALA A 126 -1.61 -2.53 7.96
N ALA A 127 -1.55 -3.37 6.94
CA ALA A 127 -1.43 -2.91 5.55
C ALA A 127 -2.26 -3.76 4.60
N SER A 128 -2.54 -3.18 3.43
CA SER A 128 -2.98 -3.89 2.25
C SER A 128 -1.78 -4.42 1.48
N ILE A 129 -1.83 -5.67 1.04
CA ILE A 129 -0.89 -6.20 0.04
C ILE A 129 -1.15 -5.45 -1.27
N VAL A 130 -0.16 -4.76 -1.80
CA VAL A 130 -0.24 -4.17 -3.14
C VAL A 130 -0.06 -5.27 -4.17
N LEU A 131 -0.92 -5.31 -5.20
CA LEU A 131 -0.92 -6.36 -6.22
C LEU A 131 -0.48 -5.82 -7.58
N PRO A 132 0.37 -6.56 -8.33
CA PRO A 132 0.76 -6.23 -9.70
C PRO A 132 -0.34 -6.71 -10.66
N LEU A 133 -1.45 -5.97 -10.79
CA LEU A 133 -2.65 -6.37 -11.55
C LEU A 133 -2.39 -6.63 -13.04
N GLN A 134 -1.21 -6.32 -13.55
CA GLN A 134 -0.72 -6.65 -14.88
C GLN A 134 -0.47 -8.15 -15.05
N ASP A 135 -0.23 -8.88 -13.94
CA ASP A 135 0.05 -10.31 -13.91
C ASP A 135 -0.74 -10.98 -12.78
N ILE A 136 -1.71 -11.80 -13.17
CA ILE A 136 -2.61 -12.46 -12.21
C ILE A 136 -1.92 -13.57 -11.41
N GLU A 137 -0.95 -14.27 -12.00
CA GLU A 137 -0.18 -15.31 -11.31
C GLU A 137 0.71 -14.63 -10.25
N ALA A 138 1.41 -13.56 -10.62
CA ALA A 138 2.18 -12.78 -9.68
C ALA A 138 1.33 -12.16 -8.56
N CYS A 139 0.08 -11.80 -8.82
CA CYS A 139 -0.85 -11.36 -7.76
C CYS A 139 -1.12 -12.48 -6.75
N VAL A 140 -1.34 -13.71 -7.22
CA VAL A 140 -1.57 -14.89 -6.34
C VAL A 140 -0.32 -15.15 -5.52
N ASP A 141 0.86 -15.13 -6.14
CA ASP A 141 2.15 -15.34 -5.46
C ASP A 141 2.37 -14.30 -4.35
N GLU A 142 2.06 -13.03 -4.60
CA GLU A 142 2.19 -11.98 -3.57
C GLU A 142 1.20 -12.18 -2.42
N ILE A 143 -0.03 -12.59 -2.67
CA ILE A 143 -0.99 -12.93 -1.62
C ILE A 143 -0.46 -14.08 -0.76
N GLU A 144 -0.03 -15.18 -1.38
CA GLU A 144 0.47 -16.36 -0.68
C GLU A 144 1.77 -16.07 0.09
N ARG A 145 2.63 -15.21 -0.45
CA ARG A 145 3.87 -14.76 0.20
C ARG A 145 3.59 -13.98 1.49
N TRP A 146 2.62 -13.08 1.48
CA TRP A 146 2.35 -12.18 2.61
C TRP A 146 1.26 -12.68 3.56
N ALA A 147 0.46 -13.66 3.19
CA ALA A 147 -0.58 -14.26 4.03
C ALA A 147 -0.09 -14.72 5.43
N PRO A 148 1.15 -15.21 5.63
CA PRO A 148 1.65 -15.55 6.95
C PRO A 148 1.87 -14.34 7.88
N ASN A 149 2.08 -13.15 7.32
CA ASN A 149 2.27 -11.92 8.09
C ASN A 149 0.91 -11.32 8.51
N LYS A 150 0.59 -11.43 9.80
CA LYS A 150 -0.70 -11.01 10.38
C LYS A 150 -0.97 -9.49 10.33
N GLN A 151 0.01 -8.69 9.96
CA GLN A 151 -0.16 -7.25 9.76
C GLN A 151 -0.64 -6.92 8.33
N PHE A 152 -0.48 -7.82 7.36
CA PHE A 152 -1.21 -7.70 6.09
C PHE A 152 -2.61 -8.28 6.29
N VAL A 153 -3.65 -7.47 6.09
CA VAL A 153 -5.05 -7.82 6.44
C VAL A 153 -6.02 -7.77 5.28
N GLN A 154 -5.58 -7.27 4.14
CA GLN A 154 -6.38 -7.13 2.92
C GLN A 154 -5.47 -6.95 1.71
N VAL A 155 -6.04 -6.90 0.51
CA VAL A 155 -5.33 -6.56 -0.73
C VAL A 155 -5.76 -5.19 -1.26
N LEU A 156 -4.84 -4.49 -1.90
CA LEU A 156 -5.11 -3.22 -2.58
C LEU A 156 -5.28 -3.47 -4.08
N VAL A 157 -6.48 -3.17 -4.60
CA VAL A 157 -6.81 -3.24 -6.02
C VAL A 157 -7.36 -1.90 -6.48
N LEU A 158 -7.06 -1.50 -7.71
CA LEU A 158 -7.58 -0.28 -8.31
C LEU A 158 -8.92 -0.57 -9.00
N ALA A 159 -9.96 0.20 -8.67
CA ALA A 159 -11.28 0.06 -9.27
C ALA A 159 -11.36 0.57 -10.72
N ASN A 160 -10.45 1.46 -11.12
CA ASN A 160 -10.40 2.11 -12.44
C ASN A 160 -9.45 1.41 -13.44
N GLY A 161 -9.28 0.10 -13.31
CA GLY A 161 -8.52 -0.70 -14.27
C GLY A 161 -9.24 -0.88 -15.62
N GLU A 162 -8.57 -1.51 -16.58
CA GLU A 162 -9.09 -1.77 -17.93
C GLU A 162 -10.33 -2.68 -17.96
N MET A 163 -10.51 -3.51 -16.93
CA MET A 163 -11.60 -4.48 -16.84
C MET A 163 -12.27 -4.44 -15.46
N PRO A 164 -13.60 -4.67 -15.41
CA PRO A 164 -14.28 -4.83 -14.12
C PRO A 164 -13.71 -5.99 -13.31
N LEU A 165 -13.44 -5.76 -12.03
CA LEU A 165 -12.83 -6.73 -11.11
C LEU A 165 -13.65 -8.03 -10.90
N GLY A 166 -14.93 -8.06 -11.28
CA GLY A 166 -15.76 -9.26 -11.28
C GLY A 166 -15.52 -10.22 -12.45
N LYS A 167 -14.71 -9.85 -13.45
CA LYS A 167 -14.39 -10.73 -14.58
C LYS A 167 -13.65 -11.99 -14.13
N ARG A 168 -13.85 -13.11 -14.87
CA ARG A 168 -13.18 -14.40 -14.61
C ARG A 168 -11.66 -14.29 -14.55
N HIS A 169 -11.09 -13.32 -15.27
CA HIS A 169 -9.67 -13.00 -15.25
C HIS A 169 -9.14 -12.79 -13.82
N PHE A 170 -9.88 -12.13 -12.95
CA PHE A 170 -9.48 -11.84 -11.56
C PHE A 170 -9.86 -12.95 -10.55
N TRP A 171 -10.56 -14.01 -10.96
CA TRP A 171 -10.99 -15.07 -10.05
C TRP A 171 -9.84 -15.79 -9.30
N PRO A 172 -8.64 -15.97 -9.88
CA PRO A 172 -7.52 -16.55 -9.12
C PRO A 172 -7.16 -15.72 -7.89
N ILE A 173 -7.17 -14.39 -8.00
CA ILE A 173 -6.93 -13.46 -6.88
C ILE A 173 -7.96 -13.70 -5.77
N TRP A 174 -9.25 -13.69 -6.11
CA TRP A 174 -10.32 -13.88 -5.12
C TRP A 174 -10.27 -15.26 -4.45
N ARG A 175 -9.90 -16.30 -5.21
CA ARG A 175 -9.69 -17.64 -4.65
C ARG A 175 -8.49 -17.68 -3.69
N ALA A 176 -7.40 -17.00 -3.99
CA ALA A 176 -6.25 -16.90 -3.09
C ALA A 176 -6.64 -16.21 -1.79
N MET A 177 -7.36 -15.08 -1.87
CA MET A 177 -7.88 -14.36 -0.70
C MET A 177 -8.81 -15.20 0.18
N CYS A 178 -9.66 -16.04 -0.44
CA CYS A 178 -10.56 -16.94 0.33
C CYS A 178 -9.80 -18.05 1.09
N ARG A 179 -8.58 -18.36 0.71
CA ARG A 179 -7.72 -19.32 1.43
C ARG A 179 -6.90 -18.65 2.54
N TRP A 180 -6.72 -17.36 2.47
CA TRP A 180 -6.01 -16.53 3.45
C TRP A 180 -6.93 -16.24 4.67
#